data_b99df932cdc20a4d2af3f1df773afadc
#
_entry.id   b99df932cdc20a4d2af3f1df773afadc
#
_cell.length_a   1.000
_cell.length_b   1.000
_cell.length_c   1.000
_cell.angle_alpha   90.00
_cell.angle_beta   90.00
_cell.angle_gamma   90.00
#
_symmetry.space_group_name_H-M   'P 1'
#
loop_
_entity.id
_entity.type
_entity.pdbx_description
1 polymer ?
#
loop_
_entity_poly.entity_id
_entity_poly.type
_entity_poly.pdbx_seq_one_letter_code
_entity_poly.pdbx_strand_id
1 'polypeptide(L)'
;MQEEQVRPEEIEVRLKPLLGMRPTTYVPIIYSILLAVVLFLILVLPGLKYHGARVTFDVVPAESSIRIDGVPVGTAPGTVFISSGDRSIEVRHPGFASHSEQIEVPGRLVGSLLFPRKISIDVRLQPEGTAEHADEVGVEFARWSLNGEATGQYQFPPIARTLGRDLGSLGPEHAEVADVWERFQTNVLPNVTSQALLVDLVAGSLLRSGGGVATPEAIAALVRSAAQVSDLVDGLPLQLHEVAGETQGARLESS
;
A
#
# COMPACT_ATOMS: atom_id res chain seq x y z
N MET A 1 62.45 -4.12 44.13
CA MET A 1 61.26 -4.83 43.56
C MET A 1 61.48 -4.83 42.11
N GLN A 2 61.94 -5.94 41.50
CA GLN A 2 62.08 -6.12 40.05
C GLN A 2 60.78 -6.71 39.58
N GLU A 3 60.03 -6.00 38.75
CA GLU A 3 58.91 -6.54 38.01
C GLU A 3 59.41 -7.56 36.98
N GLU A 4 59.11 -8.81 37.26
CA GLU A 4 59.34 -9.93 36.34
C GLU A 4 58.38 -9.78 35.18
N GLN A 5 58.88 -9.26 34.04
CA GLN A 5 58.17 -9.24 32.76
C GLN A 5 57.94 -10.68 32.28
N VAL A 6 56.73 -11.19 32.49
CA VAL A 6 56.29 -12.45 31.91
C VAL A 6 56.24 -12.25 30.38
N ARG A 7 57.17 -12.81 29.66
CA ARG A 7 57.10 -12.92 28.18
C ARG A 7 55.94 -13.80 27.82
N PRO A 8 55.03 -13.37 26.95
CA PRO A 8 54.03 -14.28 26.43
C PRO A 8 54.74 -15.42 25.69
N GLU A 9 54.59 -16.64 26.18
CA GLU A 9 55.03 -17.84 25.47
C GLU A 9 54.37 -17.84 24.09
N GLU A 10 55.18 -17.74 23.03
CA GLU A 10 54.74 -17.97 21.68
C GLU A 10 54.27 -19.41 21.57
N ILE A 11 52.97 -19.64 21.63
CA ILE A 11 52.35 -20.95 21.41
C ILE A 11 52.50 -21.25 19.92
N GLU A 12 53.64 -21.88 19.58
CA GLU A 12 53.92 -22.36 18.21
C GLU A 12 53.00 -23.58 17.94
N VAL A 13 51.85 -23.34 17.32
CA VAL A 13 50.91 -24.39 16.91
C VAL A 13 51.51 -25.16 15.71
N ARG A 14 52.21 -26.28 16.02
CA ARG A 14 52.73 -27.17 14.97
C ARG A 14 51.66 -28.14 14.51
N LEU A 15 51.00 -27.82 13.38
CA LEU A 15 50.04 -28.71 12.73
C LEU A 15 50.79 -29.93 12.14
N LYS A 16 50.24 -31.13 12.40
CA LYS A 16 50.79 -32.37 11.83
C LYS A 16 50.47 -32.51 10.37
N PRO A 17 51.35 -33.10 9.52
CA PRO A 17 51.03 -33.40 8.13
C PRO A 17 49.84 -34.34 8.06
N LEU A 18 48.85 -33.98 7.24
CA LEU A 18 47.63 -34.76 6.96
C LEU A 18 47.75 -35.37 5.57
N LEU A 19 47.58 -36.69 5.40
CA LEU A 19 47.68 -37.41 4.13
C LEU A 19 49.02 -37.16 3.36
N GLY A 20 50.12 -36.95 4.09
CA GLY A 20 51.43 -36.69 3.47
C GLY A 20 51.63 -35.27 2.93
N MET A 21 50.66 -34.39 3.07
CA MET A 21 50.71 -32.98 2.65
C MET A 21 51.18 -32.08 3.79
N ARG A 22 51.94 -31.03 3.42
CA ARG A 22 52.43 -30.04 4.39
C ARG A 22 51.25 -29.13 4.82
N PRO A 23 51.26 -28.61 6.06
CA PRO A 23 50.18 -27.72 6.56
C PRO A 23 49.92 -26.52 5.68
N THR A 24 50.96 -25.97 5.06
CA THR A 24 50.88 -24.84 4.12
C THR A 24 50.07 -25.14 2.85
N THR A 25 49.83 -26.42 2.53
CA THR A 25 49.04 -26.83 1.36
C THR A 25 47.62 -27.23 1.71
N TYR A 26 47.43 -28.03 2.77
CA TYR A 26 46.05 -28.51 3.07
C TYR A 26 45.20 -27.46 3.78
N VAL A 27 45.84 -26.57 4.57
CA VAL A 27 45.09 -25.51 5.29
C VAL A 27 44.31 -24.60 4.32
N PRO A 28 44.94 -23.99 3.29
CA PRO A 28 44.17 -23.18 2.33
C PRO A 28 43.16 -23.99 1.54
N ILE A 29 43.40 -25.28 1.28
CA ILE A 29 42.40 -26.14 0.62
C ILE A 29 41.16 -26.31 1.50
N ILE A 30 41.35 -26.61 2.80
CA ILE A 30 40.24 -26.73 3.75
C ILE A 30 39.44 -25.43 3.86
N TYR A 31 40.13 -24.27 3.96
CA TYR A 31 39.45 -22.98 3.99
C TYR A 31 38.71 -22.68 2.69
N SER A 32 39.27 -23.04 1.53
CA SER A 32 38.59 -22.87 0.23
C SER A 32 37.35 -23.75 0.11
N ILE A 33 37.39 -24.99 0.59
CA ILE A 33 36.25 -25.88 0.61
C ILE A 33 35.19 -25.33 1.59
N LEU A 34 35.59 -24.92 2.78
CA LEU A 34 34.69 -24.32 3.76
C LEU A 34 34.00 -23.07 3.20
N LEU A 35 34.79 -22.18 2.58
CA LEU A 35 34.27 -20.98 1.93
C LEU A 35 33.28 -21.33 0.80
N ALA A 36 33.60 -22.31 -0.03
CA ALA A 36 32.72 -22.78 -1.09
C ALA A 36 31.40 -23.35 -0.54
N VAL A 37 31.45 -24.12 0.54
CA VAL A 37 30.26 -24.64 1.23
C VAL A 37 29.43 -23.50 1.80
N VAL A 38 30.03 -22.53 2.47
CA VAL A 38 29.32 -21.35 3.01
C VAL A 38 28.67 -20.54 1.89
N LEU A 39 29.39 -20.28 0.80
CA LEU A 39 28.85 -19.60 -0.37
C LEU A 39 27.70 -20.38 -1.00
N PHE A 40 27.83 -21.69 -1.13
CA PHE A 40 26.76 -22.55 -1.63
C PHE A 40 25.51 -22.46 -0.73
N LEU A 41 25.66 -22.54 0.58
CA LEU A 41 24.56 -22.43 1.53
C LEU A 41 23.86 -21.06 1.44
N ILE A 42 24.61 -19.98 1.28
CA ILE A 42 24.06 -18.62 1.20
C ILE A 42 23.40 -18.35 -0.17
N LEU A 43 24.01 -18.82 -1.26
CA LEU A 43 23.56 -18.49 -2.62
C LEU A 43 22.48 -19.43 -3.14
N VAL A 44 22.55 -20.71 -2.79
CA VAL A 44 21.69 -21.75 -3.39
C VAL A 44 20.57 -22.19 -2.46
N LEU A 45 20.87 -22.38 -1.17
CA LEU A 45 19.87 -22.90 -0.23
C LEU A 45 18.61 -22.02 -0.11
N PRO A 46 18.70 -20.68 -0.04
CA PRO A 46 17.50 -19.84 -0.02
C PRO A 46 16.69 -19.93 -1.31
N GLY A 47 17.37 -20.09 -2.45
CA GLY A 47 16.71 -20.27 -3.76
C GLY A 47 15.95 -21.60 -3.87
N LEU A 48 16.42 -22.66 -3.23
CA LEU A 48 15.73 -23.93 -3.18
C LEU A 48 14.51 -23.90 -2.26
N LYS A 49 14.57 -23.14 -1.16
CA LYS A 49 13.51 -23.10 -0.15
C LYS A 49 12.46 -22.02 -0.44
N TYR A 50 12.88 -20.86 -0.95
CA TYR A 50 12.04 -19.68 -1.17
C TYR A 50 12.28 -19.11 -2.57
N HIS A 51 11.94 -19.86 -3.61
CA HIS A 51 12.03 -19.37 -4.98
C HIS A 51 10.74 -18.64 -5.36
N GLY A 52 10.87 -17.42 -5.88
CA GLY A 52 9.76 -16.57 -6.24
C GLY A 52 10.23 -15.18 -6.67
N ALA A 53 9.27 -14.28 -6.83
CA ALA A 53 9.49 -12.89 -7.20
C ALA A 53 8.80 -11.93 -6.24
N ARG A 54 9.30 -10.70 -6.16
CA ARG A 54 8.57 -9.58 -5.58
C ARG A 54 7.70 -8.98 -6.67
N VAL A 55 6.39 -9.03 -6.45
CA VAL A 55 5.40 -8.47 -7.37
C VAL A 55 4.89 -7.18 -6.76
N THR A 56 5.07 -6.09 -7.49
CA THR A 56 4.53 -4.78 -7.15
C THR A 56 3.23 -4.61 -7.91
N PHE A 57 2.17 -4.31 -7.20
CA PHE A 57 0.85 -4.05 -7.75
C PHE A 57 0.61 -2.54 -7.77
N ASP A 58 0.35 -2.00 -8.95
CA ASP A 58 -0.17 -0.67 -9.15
C ASP A 58 -1.60 -0.80 -9.68
N VAL A 59 -2.57 -0.47 -8.85
CA VAL A 59 -3.98 -0.70 -9.14
C VAL A 59 -4.76 0.59 -8.99
N VAL A 60 -5.64 0.84 -9.92
CA VAL A 60 -6.59 1.93 -9.89
C VAL A 60 -8.01 1.34 -9.86
N PRO A 61 -8.83 1.67 -8.84
CA PRO A 61 -8.59 2.57 -7.71
C PRO A 61 -7.63 1.99 -6.65
N ALA A 62 -7.02 2.87 -5.85
CA ALA A 62 -6.16 2.49 -4.74
C ALA A 62 -6.97 1.76 -3.64
N GLU A 63 -6.26 1.09 -2.72
CA GLU A 63 -6.85 0.28 -1.65
C GLU A 63 -7.65 -0.94 -2.16
N SER A 64 -7.48 -1.29 -3.44
CA SER A 64 -8.07 -2.51 -4.00
C SER A 64 -7.48 -3.76 -3.33
N SER A 65 -8.34 -4.70 -2.98
CA SER A 65 -7.97 -5.96 -2.34
C SER A 65 -7.33 -6.91 -3.35
N ILE A 66 -6.18 -7.50 -2.98
CA ILE A 66 -5.43 -8.46 -3.80
C ILE A 66 -5.58 -9.85 -3.20
N ARG A 67 -5.93 -10.81 -4.03
CA ARG A 67 -5.97 -12.23 -3.69
C ARG A 67 -5.07 -13.02 -4.64
N ILE A 68 -4.33 -13.97 -4.09
CA ILE A 68 -3.48 -14.89 -4.86
C ILE A 68 -3.93 -16.31 -4.54
N ASP A 69 -4.28 -17.07 -5.56
CA ASP A 69 -4.84 -18.43 -5.43
C ASP A 69 -6.04 -18.45 -4.44
N GLY A 70 -6.87 -17.40 -4.46
CA GLY A 70 -8.01 -17.25 -3.56
C GLY A 70 -7.69 -16.76 -2.15
N VAL A 71 -6.40 -16.63 -1.78
CA VAL A 71 -5.97 -16.16 -0.44
C VAL A 71 -5.74 -14.65 -0.47
N PRO A 72 -6.33 -13.85 0.45
CA PRO A 72 -6.06 -12.42 0.53
C PRO A 72 -4.61 -12.18 1.00
N VAL A 73 -3.88 -11.33 0.28
CA VAL A 73 -2.46 -11.05 0.55
C VAL A 73 -2.19 -9.59 0.91
N GLY A 74 -3.14 -8.70 0.67
CA GLY A 74 -3.02 -7.27 1.00
C GLY A 74 -3.88 -6.39 0.11
N THR A 75 -3.53 -5.11 0.09
CA THR A 75 -4.16 -4.08 -0.74
C THR A 75 -3.14 -3.42 -1.66
N ALA A 76 -3.60 -2.90 -2.80
CA ALA A 76 -2.79 -2.10 -3.72
C ALA A 76 -2.93 -0.60 -3.41
N PRO A 77 -1.90 0.23 -3.70
CA PRO A 77 -0.58 -0.16 -4.18
C PRO A 77 0.24 -0.89 -3.12
N GLY A 78 1.02 -1.88 -3.54
CA GLY A 78 1.82 -2.65 -2.59
C GLY A 78 2.74 -3.66 -3.26
N THR A 79 3.71 -4.16 -2.49
CA THR A 79 4.64 -5.18 -2.97
C THR A 79 4.51 -6.44 -2.13
N VAL A 80 4.25 -7.56 -2.78
CA VAL A 80 4.06 -8.87 -2.15
C VAL A 80 5.09 -9.85 -2.71
N PHE A 81 5.63 -10.74 -1.87
CA PHE A 81 6.44 -11.85 -2.33
C PHE A 81 5.52 -13.00 -2.75
N ILE A 82 5.66 -13.46 -3.99
CA ILE A 82 4.89 -14.56 -4.56
C ILE A 82 5.85 -15.69 -4.92
N SER A 83 5.54 -16.91 -4.45
CA SER A 83 6.33 -18.10 -4.81
C SER A 83 6.16 -18.41 -6.29
N SER A 84 7.23 -18.95 -6.92
CA SER A 84 7.24 -19.28 -8.34
C SER A 84 6.18 -20.31 -8.72
N GLY A 85 5.82 -20.30 -10.00
CA GLY A 85 4.82 -21.15 -10.63
C GLY A 85 3.64 -20.34 -11.16
N ASP A 86 2.65 -21.05 -11.69
CA ASP A 86 1.41 -20.44 -12.18
C ASP A 86 0.58 -20.01 -10.98
N ARG A 87 0.17 -18.73 -10.99
CA ARG A 87 -0.59 -18.11 -9.91
C ARG A 87 -1.80 -17.41 -10.48
N SER A 88 -2.94 -17.60 -9.83
CA SER A 88 -4.15 -16.83 -10.11
C SER A 88 -4.16 -15.58 -9.24
N ILE A 89 -4.16 -14.44 -9.87
CA ILE A 89 -4.29 -13.14 -9.20
C ILE A 89 -5.71 -12.65 -9.41
N GLU A 90 -6.33 -12.20 -8.35
CA GLU A 90 -7.64 -11.57 -8.37
C GLU A 90 -7.56 -10.24 -7.64
N VAL A 91 -8.01 -9.19 -8.31
CA VAL A 91 -8.09 -7.83 -7.77
C VAL A 91 -9.54 -7.42 -7.66
N ARG A 92 -9.96 -6.95 -6.49
CA ARG A 92 -11.34 -6.53 -6.23
C ARG A 92 -11.37 -5.17 -5.55
N HIS A 93 -12.33 -4.37 -5.96
CA HIS A 93 -12.69 -3.11 -5.29
C HIS A 93 -14.21 -2.95 -5.29
N PRO A 94 -14.82 -2.46 -4.19
CA PRO A 94 -16.26 -2.20 -4.16
C PRO A 94 -16.68 -1.22 -5.26
N GLY A 95 -17.77 -1.49 -5.96
CA GLY A 95 -18.26 -0.66 -7.08
C GLY A 95 -17.50 -0.82 -8.38
N PHE A 96 -16.59 -1.83 -8.49
CA PHE A 96 -15.79 -2.09 -9.69
C PHE A 96 -15.84 -3.57 -10.08
N ALA A 97 -15.69 -3.83 -11.37
CA ALA A 97 -15.55 -5.18 -11.90
C ALA A 97 -14.29 -5.85 -11.35
N SER A 98 -14.41 -7.09 -10.90
CA SER A 98 -13.24 -7.84 -10.45
C SER A 98 -12.35 -8.20 -11.64
N HIS A 99 -11.03 -8.00 -11.49
CA HIS A 99 -10.03 -8.42 -12.46
C HIS A 99 -9.37 -9.71 -12.01
N SER A 100 -9.31 -10.71 -12.89
CA SER A 100 -8.68 -12.00 -12.61
C SER A 100 -7.75 -12.38 -13.74
N GLU A 101 -6.49 -12.67 -13.41
CA GLU A 101 -5.44 -13.00 -14.36
C GLU A 101 -4.58 -14.16 -13.85
N GLN A 102 -4.15 -15.03 -14.76
CA GLN A 102 -3.15 -16.06 -14.45
C GLN A 102 -1.78 -15.59 -14.91
N ILE A 103 -0.82 -15.59 -14.00
CA ILE A 103 0.56 -15.21 -14.28
C ILE A 103 1.52 -16.35 -13.94
N GLU A 104 2.55 -16.51 -14.75
CA GLU A 104 3.70 -17.35 -14.43
C GLU A 104 4.72 -16.52 -13.64
N VAL A 105 4.90 -16.84 -12.37
CA VAL A 105 5.90 -16.21 -11.51
C VAL A 105 7.23 -16.95 -11.66
N PRO A 106 8.24 -16.34 -12.29
CA PRO A 106 9.53 -16.98 -12.48
C PRO A 106 10.30 -17.10 -11.16
N GLY A 107 10.81 -18.28 -10.89
CA GLY A 107 11.73 -18.53 -9.77
C GLY A 107 13.18 -18.26 -10.14
N ARG A 108 14.01 -17.95 -9.14
CA ARG A 108 15.47 -17.90 -9.27
C ARG A 108 16.08 -18.83 -8.22
N LEU A 109 16.86 -19.82 -8.69
CA LEU A 109 17.51 -20.81 -7.82
C LEU A 109 18.77 -20.27 -7.14
N VAL A 110 19.58 -19.46 -7.88
CA VAL A 110 20.85 -18.95 -7.39
C VAL A 110 20.77 -17.46 -7.11
N GLY A 111 21.17 -17.05 -5.91
CA GLY A 111 21.23 -15.63 -5.53
C GLY A 111 19.85 -14.98 -5.33
N SER A 112 18.79 -15.76 -5.10
CA SER A 112 17.43 -15.24 -4.90
C SER A 112 17.33 -14.27 -3.72
N LEU A 113 18.15 -14.46 -2.69
CA LEU A 113 18.20 -13.58 -1.53
C LEU A 113 18.83 -12.21 -1.86
N LEU A 114 19.90 -12.21 -2.66
CA LEU A 114 20.66 -11.00 -3.01
C LEU A 114 20.03 -10.22 -4.15
N PHE A 115 19.43 -10.93 -5.11
CA PHE A 115 18.86 -10.36 -6.32
C PHE A 115 17.46 -10.93 -6.57
N PRO A 116 16.44 -10.58 -5.74
CA PRO A 116 15.08 -11.02 -5.97
C PRO A 116 14.56 -10.49 -7.31
N ARG A 117 13.86 -11.32 -8.07
CA ARG A 117 13.13 -10.86 -9.26
C ARG A 117 12.04 -9.88 -8.87
N LYS A 118 11.88 -8.83 -9.67
CA LYS A 118 10.81 -7.84 -9.51
C LYS A 118 9.91 -7.93 -10.73
N ILE A 119 8.60 -7.91 -10.49
CA ILE A 119 7.55 -7.87 -11.51
C ILE A 119 6.65 -6.71 -11.11
N SER A 120 6.23 -5.88 -12.07
CA SER A 120 5.17 -4.89 -11.88
C SER A 120 3.92 -5.35 -12.60
N ILE A 121 2.78 -5.20 -11.96
CA ILE A 121 1.45 -5.51 -12.51
C ILE A 121 0.61 -4.26 -12.34
N ASP A 122 0.22 -3.69 -13.48
CA ASP A 122 -0.60 -2.49 -13.55
C ASP A 122 -2.03 -2.90 -13.94
N VAL A 123 -3.00 -2.61 -13.07
CA VAL A 123 -4.41 -2.96 -13.28
C VAL A 123 -5.27 -1.73 -13.15
N ARG A 124 -6.15 -1.50 -14.12
CA ARG A 124 -7.21 -0.50 -14.04
C ARG A 124 -8.55 -1.21 -14.04
N LEU A 125 -9.24 -1.15 -12.89
CA LEU A 125 -10.55 -1.75 -12.77
C LEU A 125 -11.60 -0.89 -13.49
N GLN A 126 -12.55 -1.54 -14.12
CA GLN A 126 -13.67 -0.85 -14.77
C GLN A 126 -14.79 -0.61 -13.76
N PRO A 127 -15.47 0.54 -13.81
CA PRO A 127 -16.61 0.81 -12.94
C PRO A 127 -17.74 -0.18 -13.23
N GLU A 128 -18.22 -0.85 -12.20
CA GLU A 128 -19.35 -1.77 -12.26
C GLU A 128 -20.11 -1.70 -10.94
N GLY A 129 -21.38 -1.29 -10.97
CA GLY A 129 -22.17 -1.14 -9.75
C GLY A 129 -21.75 0.05 -8.87
N THR A 130 -21.10 1.08 -9.45
CA THR A 130 -20.65 2.27 -8.71
C THR A 130 -21.81 3.05 -8.10
N ALA A 131 -22.97 3.05 -8.77
CA ALA A 131 -24.16 3.72 -8.29
C ALA A 131 -24.73 3.04 -7.04
N GLU A 132 -24.86 1.72 -7.07
CA GLU A 132 -25.32 0.90 -5.94
C GLU A 132 -24.34 1.02 -4.78
N HIS A 133 -23.04 0.99 -5.05
CA HIS A 133 -22.02 1.20 -4.02
C HIS A 133 -22.12 2.59 -3.39
N ALA A 134 -22.31 3.64 -4.17
CA ALA A 134 -22.50 5.00 -3.67
C ALA A 134 -23.76 5.12 -2.78
N ASP A 135 -24.83 4.41 -3.12
CA ASP A 135 -26.05 4.37 -2.30
C ASP A 135 -25.79 3.65 -0.95
N GLU A 136 -25.02 2.54 -0.95
CA GLU A 136 -24.60 1.86 0.30
C GLU A 136 -23.74 2.77 1.18
N VAL A 137 -22.75 3.45 0.57
CA VAL A 137 -21.90 4.44 1.25
C VAL A 137 -22.73 5.59 1.81
N GLY A 138 -23.76 6.04 1.09
CA GLY A 138 -24.71 7.06 1.57
C GLY A 138 -25.48 6.63 2.81
N VAL A 139 -25.91 5.37 2.86
CA VAL A 139 -26.55 4.79 4.05
C VAL A 139 -25.58 4.73 5.23
N GLU A 140 -24.34 4.35 4.99
CA GLU A 140 -23.31 4.35 6.02
C GLU A 140 -23.04 5.76 6.56
N PHE A 141 -22.90 6.75 5.69
CA PHE A 141 -22.75 8.15 6.05
C PHE A 141 -23.92 8.63 6.93
N ALA A 142 -25.16 8.30 6.55
CA ALA A 142 -26.34 8.63 7.33
C ALA A 142 -26.36 7.94 8.71
N ARG A 143 -25.87 6.71 8.84
CA ARG A 143 -25.72 6.05 10.14
C ARG A 143 -24.73 6.77 11.04
N TRP A 144 -23.62 7.23 10.49
CA TRP A 144 -22.62 7.97 11.25
C TRP A 144 -23.11 9.34 11.69
N SER A 145 -24.04 9.97 10.95
CA SER A 145 -24.65 11.24 11.35
C SER A 145 -25.42 11.17 12.68
N LEU A 146 -25.83 9.95 13.08
CA LEU A 146 -26.54 9.70 14.34
C LEU A 146 -25.60 9.58 15.55
N ASN A 147 -24.28 9.48 15.35
CA ASN A 147 -23.32 9.21 16.43
C ASN A 147 -22.81 10.48 17.14
N GLY A 148 -23.26 11.66 16.74
CA GLY A 148 -22.86 12.94 17.35
C GLY A 148 -21.47 13.41 16.86
N GLU A 149 -20.83 14.29 17.63
CA GLU A 149 -19.53 14.88 17.28
C GLU A 149 -18.36 13.90 17.47
N ALA A 150 -17.37 13.99 16.58
CA ALA A 150 -16.11 13.27 16.71
C ALA A 150 -15.35 13.73 17.96
N THR A 151 -14.74 12.80 18.67
CA THR A 151 -13.92 13.07 19.87
C THR A 151 -12.49 12.53 19.66
N GLY A 152 -11.56 12.89 20.55
CA GLY A 152 -10.19 12.36 20.50
C GLY A 152 -10.10 10.83 20.66
N GLN A 153 -11.15 10.18 21.16
CA GLN A 153 -11.24 8.71 21.28
C GLN A 153 -12.11 8.06 20.21
N TYR A 154 -12.92 8.84 19.52
CA TYR A 154 -13.88 8.37 18.55
C TYR A 154 -13.88 9.30 17.32
N GLN A 155 -13.37 8.79 16.21
CA GLN A 155 -13.28 9.51 14.95
C GLN A 155 -14.18 8.85 13.91
N PHE A 156 -14.78 9.66 13.06
CA PHE A 156 -15.51 9.15 11.91
C PHE A 156 -14.57 8.55 10.87
N PRO A 157 -14.92 7.41 10.26
CA PRO A 157 -14.16 6.91 9.13
C PRO A 157 -14.27 7.84 7.92
N PRO A 158 -13.29 7.87 7.02
CA PRO A 158 -13.30 8.73 5.83
C PRO A 158 -14.22 8.13 4.75
N ILE A 159 -15.53 8.27 4.90
CA ILE A 159 -16.57 7.65 4.06
C ILE A 159 -16.66 8.35 2.70
N ALA A 160 -17.03 9.64 2.69
CA ALA A 160 -17.19 10.42 1.48
C ALA A 160 -15.84 10.67 0.79
N ARG A 161 -14.77 10.83 1.57
CA ARG A 161 -13.39 10.97 1.08
C ARG A 161 -12.94 9.74 0.31
N THR A 162 -13.23 8.54 0.80
CA THR A 162 -12.88 7.28 0.13
C THR A 162 -13.64 7.16 -1.20
N LEU A 163 -14.97 7.30 -1.18
CA LEU A 163 -15.77 7.28 -2.40
C LEU A 163 -15.30 8.33 -3.42
N GLY A 164 -15.06 9.56 -2.99
CA GLY A 164 -14.59 10.65 -3.86
C GLY A 164 -13.23 10.34 -4.50
N ARG A 165 -12.30 9.72 -3.77
CA ARG A 165 -11.01 9.26 -4.28
C ARG A 165 -11.19 8.18 -5.35
N ASP A 166 -12.01 7.18 -5.08
CA ASP A 166 -12.23 6.04 -5.96
C ASP A 166 -12.86 6.50 -7.28
N LEU A 167 -13.92 7.30 -7.20
CA LEU A 167 -14.55 7.89 -8.38
C LEU A 167 -13.61 8.87 -9.13
N GLY A 168 -12.80 9.63 -8.41
CA GLY A 168 -11.82 10.56 -8.99
C GLY A 168 -10.69 9.88 -9.74
N SER A 169 -10.36 8.64 -9.35
CA SER A 169 -9.30 7.84 -9.97
C SER A 169 -9.67 7.34 -11.39
N LEU A 170 -10.95 7.32 -11.72
CA LEU A 170 -11.45 6.83 -13.01
C LEU A 170 -11.17 7.77 -14.18
N GLY A 171 -10.91 9.04 -13.91
CA GLY A 171 -10.66 10.02 -14.96
C GLY A 171 -11.94 10.60 -15.61
N PRO A 172 -11.77 11.58 -16.49
CA PRO A 172 -12.88 12.31 -17.10
C PRO A 172 -13.64 11.53 -18.17
N GLU A 173 -13.10 10.42 -18.64
CA GLU A 173 -13.72 9.56 -19.65
C GLU A 173 -14.97 8.82 -19.14
N HIS A 174 -15.15 8.75 -17.83
CA HIS A 174 -16.30 8.10 -17.18
C HIS A 174 -17.32 9.16 -16.72
N ALA A 175 -18.06 9.73 -17.67
CA ALA A 175 -19.02 10.81 -17.40
C ALA A 175 -20.13 10.38 -16.41
N GLU A 176 -20.56 9.11 -16.47
CA GLU A 176 -21.56 8.53 -15.57
C GLU A 176 -21.17 8.62 -14.09
N VAL A 177 -19.89 8.65 -13.81
CA VAL A 177 -19.35 8.76 -12.44
C VAL A 177 -19.60 10.16 -11.84
N ALA A 178 -19.70 11.20 -12.68
CA ALA A 178 -20.06 12.53 -12.22
C ALA A 178 -21.48 12.56 -11.66
N ASP A 179 -22.42 11.92 -12.36
CA ASP A 179 -23.83 11.83 -11.95
C ASP A 179 -23.97 11.02 -10.65
N VAL A 180 -23.18 9.96 -10.50
CA VAL A 180 -23.16 9.15 -9.26
C VAL A 180 -22.74 10.00 -8.06
N TRP A 181 -21.68 10.81 -8.21
CA TRP A 181 -21.21 11.68 -7.13
C TRP A 181 -22.23 12.77 -6.77
N GLU A 182 -22.83 13.42 -7.76
CA GLU A 182 -23.85 14.46 -7.55
C GLU A 182 -25.07 13.88 -6.81
N ARG A 183 -25.52 12.68 -7.22
CA ARG A 183 -26.60 11.96 -6.53
C ARG A 183 -26.23 11.63 -5.08
N PHE A 184 -25.02 11.10 -4.85
CA PHE A 184 -24.52 10.82 -3.52
C PHE A 184 -24.55 12.08 -2.65
N GLN A 185 -23.96 13.20 -3.12
CA GLN A 185 -23.93 14.46 -2.39
C GLN A 185 -25.37 14.93 -2.02
N THR A 186 -26.28 14.89 -2.98
CA THR A 186 -27.68 15.31 -2.76
C THR A 186 -28.35 14.48 -1.66
N ASN A 187 -28.07 13.18 -1.62
CA ASN A 187 -28.65 12.26 -0.66
C ASN A 187 -28.04 12.41 0.75
N VAL A 188 -26.74 12.71 0.87
CA VAL A 188 -26.06 12.76 2.17
C VAL A 188 -26.07 14.15 2.80
N LEU A 189 -26.23 15.21 2.01
CA LEU A 189 -26.22 16.58 2.50
C LEU A 189 -27.18 16.86 3.66
N PRO A 190 -28.44 16.36 3.65
CA PRO A 190 -29.37 16.52 4.77
C PRO A 190 -28.91 15.80 6.05
N ASN A 191 -27.97 14.87 5.94
CA ASN A 191 -27.46 14.07 7.05
C ASN A 191 -26.14 14.62 7.62
N VAL A 192 -25.67 15.77 7.18
CA VAL A 192 -24.47 16.41 7.73
C VAL A 192 -24.82 17.08 9.05
N THR A 193 -24.54 16.40 10.15
CA THR A 193 -24.88 16.83 11.52
C THR A 193 -23.66 17.24 12.33
N SER A 194 -22.44 17.04 11.81
CA SER A 194 -21.20 17.36 12.50
C SER A 194 -20.18 18.00 11.55
N GLN A 195 -19.22 18.76 12.12
CA GLN A 195 -18.13 19.35 11.36
C GLN A 195 -17.25 18.27 10.70
N ALA A 196 -17.03 17.13 11.37
CA ALA A 196 -16.24 16.02 10.84
C ALA A 196 -16.85 15.43 9.56
N LEU A 197 -18.17 15.24 9.52
CA LEU A 197 -18.89 14.77 8.32
C LEU A 197 -18.85 15.80 7.19
N LEU A 198 -18.95 17.10 7.52
CA LEU A 198 -18.82 18.17 6.53
C LEU A 198 -17.43 18.19 5.89
N VAL A 199 -16.38 18.06 6.71
CA VAL A 199 -14.97 17.99 6.23
C VAL A 199 -14.76 16.78 5.36
N ASP A 200 -15.30 15.61 5.74
CA ASP A 200 -15.19 14.39 4.95
C ASP A 200 -15.87 14.54 3.58
N LEU A 201 -17.08 15.12 3.54
CA LEU A 201 -17.82 15.37 2.29
C LEU A 201 -17.09 16.36 1.37
N VAL A 202 -16.55 17.46 1.93
CA VAL A 202 -15.78 18.45 1.17
C VAL A 202 -14.49 17.82 0.64
N ALA A 203 -13.78 17.05 1.47
CA ALA A 203 -12.58 16.34 1.05
C ALA A 203 -12.86 15.33 -0.07
N GLY A 204 -13.96 14.60 0.01
CA GLY A 204 -14.43 13.71 -1.05
C GLY A 204 -14.66 14.45 -2.37
N SER A 205 -15.29 15.64 -2.31
CA SER A 205 -15.51 16.48 -3.50
C SER A 205 -14.21 16.95 -4.15
N LEU A 206 -13.21 17.29 -3.34
CA LEU A 206 -11.88 17.67 -3.82
C LEU A 206 -11.16 16.51 -4.51
N LEU A 207 -11.20 15.33 -3.90
CA LEU A 207 -10.57 14.13 -4.44
C LEU A 207 -11.26 13.66 -5.72
N ARG A 208 -12.60 13.74 -5.78
CA ARG A 208 -13.40 13.44 -6.97
C ARG A 208 -12.97 14.29 -8.18
N SER A 209 -12.66 15.55 -7.97
CA SER A 209 -12.19 16.45 -9.05
C SER A 209 -10.72 16.21 -9.47
N GLY A 210 -10.10 15.12 -9.07
CA GLY A 210 -8.73 14.75 -9.43
C GLY A 210 -7.66 15.59 -8.73
N GLY A 211 -7.95 16.11 -7.52
CA GLY A 211 -7.07 17.01 -6.78
C GLY A 211 -6.86 18.36 -7.50
N GLY A 212 -7.68 18.65 -8.51
CA GLY A 212 -7.87 20.02 -9.00
C GLY A 212 -8.44 20.84 -7.85
N VAL A 213 -7.95 22.06 -7.68
CA VAL A 213 -8.48 23.01 -6.70
C VAL A 213 -9.99 23.08 -6.94
N ALA A 214 -10.78 22.49 -6.04
CA ALA A 214 -12.21 22.80 -6.03
C ALA A 214 -12.28 24.30 -5.97
N THR A 215 -12.93 24.92 -6.94
CA THR A 215 -12.97 26.37 -6.96
C THR A 215 -13.58 26.83 -5.63
N PRO A 216 -13.10 27.91 -5.04
CA PRO A 216 -13.68 28.44 -3.79
C PRO A 216 -15.20 28.57 -3.89
N GLU A 217 -15.73 28.73 -5.11
CA GLU A 217 -17.15 28.78 -5.42
C GLU A 217 -17.86 27.42 -5.28
N ALA A 218 -17.22 26.31 -5.69
CA ALA A 218 -17.77 24.96 -5.52
C ALA A 218 -17.82 24.59 -4.03
N ILE A 219 -16.75 24.89 -3.28
CA ILE A 219 -16.72 24.72 -1.82
C ILE A 219 -17.79 25.60 -1.16
N ALA A 220 -17.87 26.88 -1.55
CA ALA A 220 -18.87 27.81 -1.03
C ALA A 220 -20.30 27.42 -1.43
N ALA A 221 -20.52 26.79 -2.57
CA ALA A 221 -21.82 26.24 -2.97
C ALA A 221 -22.21 25.05 -2.08
N LEU A 222 -21.25 24.13 -1.82
CA LEU A 222 -21.45 22.97 -0.96
C LEU A 222 -21.71 23.40 0.49
N VAL A 223 -20.95 24.35 0.99
CA VAL A 223 -21.13 24.94 2.33
C VAL A 223 -22.45 25.71 2.43
N ARG A 224 -22.87 26.43 1.39
CA ARG A 224 -24.16 27.12 1.37
C ARG A 224 -25.35 26.17 1.31
N SER A 225 -25.23 25.06 0.60
CA SER A 225 -26.29 24.04 0.59
C SER A 225 -26.35 23.27 1.92
N ALA A 226 -25.23 23.22 2.66
CA ALA A 226 -25.17 22.75 4.05
C ALA A 226 -25.56 23.85 5.07
N ALA A 227 -26.03 25.02 4.64
CA ALA A 227 -26.23 26.21 5.47
C ALA A 227 -27.32 26.12 6.57
N GLN A 228 -27.97 24.97 6.73
CA GLN A 228 -28.69 24.63 7.98
C GLN A 228 -27.72 24.34 9.15
N VAL A 229 -26.42 24.37 8.89
CA VAL A 229 -25.34 23.97 9.80
C VAL A 229 -24.37 25.14 9.98
N SER A 230 -24.90 26.36 10.25
CA SER A 230 -24.07 27.58 10.34
C SER A 230 -22.96 27.48 11.39
N ASP A 231 -23.17 26.73 12.46
CA ASP A 231 -22.19 26.55 13.55
C ASP A 231 -21.06 25.56 13.20
N LEU A 232 -21.20 24.77 12.14
CA LEU A 232 -20.20 23.78 11.70
C LEU A 232 -19.15 24.37 10.74
N VAL A 233 -19.38 25.58 10.25
CA VAL A 233 -18.51 26.25 9.26
C VAL A 233 -17.30 26.89 9.91
N ASP A 234 -17.37 27.20 11.22
CA ASP A 234 -16.26 27.79 11.95
C ASP A 234 -15.08 26.81 12.08
N GLY A 235 -13.92 27.18 11.52
CA GLY A 235 -12.70 26.35 11.48
C GLY A 235 -12.52 25.50 10.22
N LEU A 236 -13.51 25.43 9.32
CA LEU A 236 -13.44 24.69 8.07
C LEU A 236 -12.19 25.05 7.20
N PRO A 237 -11.77 26.34 7.07
CA PRO A 237 -10.60 26.70 6.28
C PRO A 237 -9.29 26.03 6.72
N LEU A 238 -9.08 25.83 8.02
CA LEU A 238 -7.87 25.21 8.58
C LEU A 238 -7.82 23.70 8.27
N GLN A 239 -8.94 23.04 8.41
CA GLN A 239 -9.06 21.60 8.13
C GLN A 239 -8.97 21.28 6.63
N LEU A 240 -9.47 22.17 5.77
CA LEU A 240 -9.31 22.05 4.31
C LEU A 240 -7.86 22.23 3.86
N HIS A 241 -7.08 23.05 4.56
CA HIS A 241 -5.64 23.19 4.29
C HIS A 241 -4.87 21.91 4.59
N GLU A 242 -5.23 21.19 5.64
CA GLU A 242 -4.64 19.91 5.99
C GLU A 242 -4.93 18.82 4.93
N VAL A 243 -6.18 18.72 4.47
CA VAL A 243 -6.58 17.81 3.39
C VAL A 243 -5.90 18.16 2.06
N ALA A 244 -5.73 19.43 1.73
CA ALA A 244 -5.02 19.85 0.53
C ALA A 244 -3.52 19.52 0.60
N GLY A 245 -2.92 19.55 1.80
CA GLY A 245 -1.53 19.15 2.04
C GLY A 245 -1.33 17.65 1.84
N GLU A 246 -2.24 16.81 2.31
CA GLU A 246 -2.22 15.35 2.12
C GLU A 246 -2.33 14.97 0.63
N THR A 247 -3.19 15.66 -0.13
CA THR A 247 -3.34 15.41 -1.58
C THR A 247 -2.09 15.80 -2.38
N GLN A 248 -1.34 16.83 -1.97
CA GLN A 248 -0.07 17.18 -2.59
C GLN A 248 1.05 16.18 -2.24
N GLY A 249 1.09 15.70 -1.02
CA GLY A 249 2.05 14.66 -0.58
C GLY A 249 1.89 13.35 -1.35
N ALA A 250 0.68 12.86 -1.51
CA ALA A 250 0.38 11.66 -2.28
C ALA A 250 0.78 11.76 -3.77
N ARG A 251 0.73 12.95 -4.34
CA ARG A 251 1.13 13.21 -5.74
C ARG A 251 2.64 13.20 -5.96
N LEU A 252 3.43 13.60 -4.94
CA LEU A 252 4.90 13.59 -5.00
C LEU A 252 5.49 12.18 -4.81
N GLU A 253 4.78 11.29 -4.12
CA GLU A 253 5.19 9.90 -3.95
C GLU A 253 4.87 9.02 -5.17
N SER A 254 3.97 9.46 -6.06
CA SER A 254 3.57 8.74 -7.28
C SER A 254 4.30 9.16 -8.55
N SER A 255 5.20 10.14 -8.49
CA SER A 255 6.06 10.61 -9.60
C SER A 255 7.51 10.18 -9.41
#